data_0945ef43896ac636ab42ec4f1a6fa49e
#
_entry.id   0945ef43896ac636ab42ec4f1a6fa49e
#
_cell.length_a   1.000
_cell.length_b   1.000
_cell.length_c   1.000
_cell.angle_alpha   90.00
_cell.angle_beta   90.00
_cell.angle_gamma   90.00
#
_symmetry.space_group_name_H-M   'P 1'
#
loop_
_entity.id
_entity.type
_entity.pdbx_description
1 polymer ?
#
loop_
_entity_poly.entity_id
_entity_poly.type
_entity_poly.pdbx_seq_one_letter_code
_entity_poly.pdbx_strand_id
1 'polypeptide(L)'
;FKRPGVYHYTVTEKANNYEGVTTDTTSYDVYVYVYNRTDGLYVGNVVSAKNGGKADLIFNNDYGQDENKDTTHDVVIKKVITGNQAVESDTFQLVVTVTGTAGEKYKVTLDNAEQNPLTSGEKATYTVTNNTKIHIYGLTKGDKVQAIEEANTQGYQATYTTGLSEGTLTISRDGSEATVTNTKNSTSPTGIILNYGPYILMIALAGSMAAFFFFKRNRKEA
;
A
#
# COMPACT_ATOMS: atom_id res chain seq x y z
N PHE A 1 -30.28 -31.09 34.99
CA PHE A 1 -31.73 -30.91 35.17
C PHE A 1 -32.16 -31.52 36.52
N LYS A 2 -33.13 -30.92 37.17
CA LYS A 2 -33.60 -31.38 38.48
C LYS A 2 -34.98 -32.08 38.41
N ARG A 3 -35.67 -31.96 37.32
CA ARG A 3 -37.01 -32.54 37.07
C ARG A 3 -37.32 -32.64 35.58
N PRO A 4 -38.26 -33.50 35.17
CA PRO A 4 -38.72 -33.49 33.78
C PRO A 4 -39.39 -32.16 33.42
N GLY A 5 -39.34 -31.81 32.16
CA GLY A 5 -39.95 -30.55 31.65
C GLY A 5 -39.26 -30.05 30.40
N VAL A 6 -39.73 -28.90 29.94
CA VAL A 6 -39.12 -28.17 28.83
C VAL A 6 -38.31 -27.00 29.41
N TYR A 7 -37.02 -26.98 29.12
CA TYR A 7 -36.14 -25.93 29.55
C TYR A 7 -35.85 -25.04 28.35
N HIS A 8 -36.05 -23.73 28.54
CA HIS A 8 -35.85 -22.72 27.54
C HIS A 8 -34.57 -21.95 27.82
N TYR A 9 -33.73 -21.79 26.81
CA TYR A 9 -32.51 -21.01 26.83
C TYR A 9 -32.48 -20.05 25.64
N THR A 10 -31.91 -18.88 25.84
CA THR A 10 -31.58 -17.97 24.77
C THR A 10 -30.10 -18.09 24.48
N VAL A 11 -29.73 -18.31 23.23
CA VAL A 11 -28.36 -18.44 22.78
C VAL A 11 -28.02 -17.30 21.84
N THR A 12 -26.99 -16.56 22.19
CA THR A 12 -26.44 -15.46 21.40
C THR A 12 -24.94 -15.60 21.33
N GLU A 13 -24.32 -15.11 20.26
CA GLU A 13 -22.87 -15.03 20.22
C GLU A 13 -22.39 -13.91 21.14
N LYS A 14 -21.29 -14.14 21.84
CA LYS A 14 -20.62 -13.10 22.63
C LYS A 14 -19.87 -12.17 21.68
N ALA A 15 -20.22 -10.89 21.68
CA ALA A 15 -19.47 -9.89 20.92
C ALA A 15 -17.96 -10.00 21.22
N ASN A 16 -17.17 -10.00 20.18
CA ASN A 16 -15.71 -9.92 20.27
C ASN A 16 -15.23 -8.55 19.76
N ASN A 17 -14.02 -8.19 20.13
CA ASN A 17 -13.39 -6.93 19.71
C ASN A 17 -12.27 -7.19 18.68
N TYR A 18 -12.40 -8.26 17.89
CA TYR A 18 -11.45 -8.47 16.79
C TYR A 18 -11.70 -7.46 15.69
N GLU A 19 -10.67 -6.73 15.33
CA GLU A 19 -10.70 -5.74 14.28
C GLU A 19 -11.11 -6.39 12.94
N GLY A 20 -11.99 -5.75 12.19
CA GLY A 20 -12.51 -6.27 10.93
C GLY A 20 -13.54 -7.40 11.05
N VAL A 21 -13.96 -7.81 12.26
CA VAL A 21 -15.01 -8.81 12.47
C VAL A 21 -16.27 -8.18 13.02
N THR A 22 -17.37 -8.32 12.29
CA THR A 22 -18.70 -8.01 12.81
C THR A 22 -19.34 -9.28 13.35
N THR A 23 -19.54 -9.31 14.66
CA THR A 23 -20.19 -10.42 15.35
C THR A 23 -21.66 -10.52 14.94
N ASP A 24 -22.15 -11.71 14.65
CA ASP A 24 -23.58 -11.97 14.42
C ASP A 24 -24.37 -11.69 15.71
N THR A 25 -25.33 -10.80 15.63
CA THR A 25 -26.20 -10.44 16.76
C THR A 25 -27.49 -11.27 16.84
N THR A 26 -27.58 -12.34 16.04
CA THR A 26 -28.72 -13.22 16.02
C THR A 26 -28.93 -13.87 17.38
N SER A 27 -30.18 -13.93 17.81
CA SER A 27 -30.63 -14.62 19.01
C SER A 27 -31.46 -15.83 18.63
N TYR A 28 -31.17 -16.96 19.24
CA TYR A 28 -31.93 -18.20 19.07
C TYR A 28 -32.52 -18.64 20.39
N ASP A 29 -33.77 -19.17 20.31
CA ASP A 29 -34.39 -19.91 21.40
C ASP A 29 -34.03 -21.39 21.30
N VAL A 30 -33.61 -21.98 22.41
CA VAL A 30 -33.28 -23.41 22.48
C VAL A 30 -34.15 -24.05 23.53
N TYR A 31 -34.97 -25.01 23.12
CA TYR A 31 -35.83 -25.78 23.98
C TYR A 31 -35.26 -27.17 24.19
N VAL A 32 -34.97 -27.52 25.45
CA VAL A 32 -34.47 -28.83 25.84
C VAL A 32 -35.57 -29.61 26.52
N TYR A 33 -35.99 -30.71 25.92
CA TYR A 33 -37.02 -31.57 26.43
C TYR A 33 -36.41 -32.66 27.29
N VAL A 34 -36.73 -32.60 28.60
CA VAL A 34 -36.20 -33.57 29.57
C VAL A 34 -37.32 -34.47 30.03
N TYR A 35 -37.12 -35.75 29.93
CA TYR A 35 -38.08 -36.79 30.30
C TYR A 35 -37.58 -37.62 31.46
N ASN A 36 -38.51 -38.28 32.15
CA ASN A 36 -38.21 -39.24 33.22
C ASN A 36 -38.09 -40.65 32.65
N ARG A 37 -37.16 -41.41 33.15
CA ARG A 37 -36.95 -42.83 32.83
C ARG A 37 -36.73 -43.60 34.13
N THR A 38 -36.77 -44.92 34.12
CA THR A 38 -36.56 -45.76 35.30
C THR A 38 -35.19 -45.56 35.95
N ASP A 39 -34.19 -45.17 35.19
CA ASP A 39 -32.81 -44.94 35.59
C ASP A 39 -32.46 -43.46 35.81
N GLY A 40 -33.44 -42.54 35.69
CA GLY A 40 -33.23 -41.11 35.90
C GLY A 40 -33.78 -40.23 34.80
N LEU A 41 -33.29 -38.96 34.76
CA LEU A 41 -33.69 -37.98 33.77
C LEU A 41 -32.82 -38.13 32.52
N TYR A 42 -33.42 -37.98 31.33
CA TYR A 42 -32.67 -37.91 30.07
C TYR A 42 -33.20 -36.80 29.17
N VAL A 43 -32.33 -36.27 28.33
CA VAL A 43 -32.69 -35.31 27.27
C VAL A 43 -33.19 -36.13 26.06
N GLY A 44 -34.48 -35.98 25.78
CA GLY A 44 -35.08 -36.69 24.65
C GLY A 44 -35.09 -35.93 23.37
N ASN A 45 -35.06 -34.56 23.42
CA ASN A 45 -35.01 -33.73 22.26
C ASN A 45 -34.41 -32.34 22.59
N VAL A 46 -33.79 -31.73 21.59
CA VAL A 46 -33.35 -30.35 21.62
C VAL A 46 -33.83 -29.68 20.33
N VAL A 47 -34.53 -28.58 20.45
CA VAL A 47 -35.08 -27.83 19.31
C VAL A 47 -34.59 -26.40 19.40
N SER A 48 -34.00 -25.93 18.31
CA SER A 48 -33.64 -24.52 18.13
C SER A 48 -34.66 -23.80 17.26
N ALA A 49 -34.94 -22.55 17.60
CA ALA A 49 -35.90 -21.70 16.91
C ALA A 49 -35.36 -20.28 16.76
N LYS A 50 -35.79 -19.61 15.70
CA LYS A 50 -35.55 -18.20 15.44
C LYS A 50 -36.85 -17.55 15.00
N ASN A 51 -37.23 -16.43 15.63
CA ASN A 51 -38.48 -15.73 15.34
C ASN A 51 -39.72 -16.60 15.37
N GLY A 52 -39.77 -17.56 16.31
CA GLY A 52 -40.92 -18.49 16.51
C GLY A 52 -40.94 -19.68 15.53
N GLY A 53 -40.02 -19.76 14.56
CA GLY A 53 -39.93 -20.90 13.65
C GLY A 53 -38.70 -21.76 13.97
N LYS A 54 -38.77 -23.09 13.68
CA LYS A 54 -37.64 -24.00 13.83
C LYS A 54 -36.50 -23.53 12.93
N ALA A 55 -35.30 -23.43 13.47
CA ALA A 55 -34.12 -22.99 12.75
C ALA A 55 -32.85 -23.68 13.27
N ASP A 56 -31.86 -23.88 12.42
CA ASP A 56 -30.54 -24.32 12.83
C ASP A 56 -29.78 -23.18 13.54
N LEU A 57 -28.96 -23.54 14.52
CA LEU A 57 -28.06 -22.61 15.21
C LEU A 57 -26.88 -22.27 14.29
N ILE A 58 -26.99 -21.16 13.58
CA ILE A 58 -25.94 -20.69 12.66
C ILE A 58 -25.65 -19.24 12.99
N PHE A 59 -24.42 -18.93 13.39
CA PHE A 59 -23.91 -17.59 13.56
C PHE A 59 -22.95 -17.28 12.39
N ASN A 60 -23.27 -16.21 11.66
CA ASN A 60 -22.49 -15.77 10.52
C ASN A 60 -21.76 -14.47 10.90
N ASN A 61 -20.49 -14.58 11.23
CA ASN A 61 -19.65 -13.42 11.43
C ASN A 61 -19.21 -12.86 10.08
N ASP A 62 -19.39 -11.56 9.89
CA ASP A 62 -18.93 -10.89 8.69
C ASP A 62 -17.47 -10.46 8.88
N TYR A 63 -16.62 -10.87 7.96
CA TYR A 63 -15.20 -10.55 7.96
C TYR A 63 -14.89 -9.59 6.80
N GLY A 64 -15.00 -8.32 7.08
CA GLY A 64 -14.35 -7.29 6.30
C GLY A 64 -14.83 -7.03 4.88
N GLN A 65 -16.11 -7.23 4.55
CA GLN A 65 -16.64 -6.98 3.20
C GLN A 65 -17.34 -5.62 3.02
N ASP A 66 -17.51 -4.85 4.10
CA ASP A 66 -18.26 -3.59 4.04
C ASP A 66 -17.33 -2.40 3.79
N GLU A 67 -17.61 -1.60 2.76
CA GLU A 67 -16.87 -0.38 2.40
C GLU A 67 -16.81 0.66 3.53
N ASN A 68 -17.67 0.54 4.53
CA ASN A 68 -17.77 1.44 5.68
C ASN A 68 -17.12 0.89 6.95
N LYS A 69 -16.56 -0.32 6.94
CA LYS A 69 -15.90 -0.92 8.09
C LYS A 69 -14.39 -0.80 8.01
N ASP A 70 -13.77 -0.65 9.18
CA ASP A 70 -12.32 -0.65 9.34
C ASP A 70 -11.79 -2.08 9.11
N THR A 71 -11.57 -2.41 7.84
CA THR A 71 -10.85 -3.61 7.45
C THR A 71 -9.38 -3.29 7.33
N THR A 72 -8.53 -4.26 7.65
CA THR A 72 -7.11 -4.12 7.41
C THR A 72 -6.82 -4.21 5.91
N HIS A 73 -6.02 -3.30 5.43
CA HIS A 73 -5.57 -3.21 4.04
C HIS A 73 -4.06 -3.32 3.99
N ASP A 74 -3.54 -3.61 2.82
CA ASP A 74 -2.12 -3.68 2.56
C ASP A 74 -1.71 -2.61 1.57
N VAL A 75 -0.48 -2.14 1.71
CA VAL A 75 0.17 -1.26 0.73
C VAL A 75 1.45 -1.89 0.25
N VAL A 76 1.67 -1.88 -1.06
CA VAL A 76 2.94 -2.26 -1.66
C VAL A 76 3.61 -1.02 -2.25
N ILE A 77 4.77 -0.66 -1.75
CA ILE A 77 5.60 0.42 -2.29
C ILE A 77 6.67 -0.22 -3.17
N LYS A 78 6.60 0.05 -4.47
CA LYS A 78 7.56 -0.47 -5.46
C LYS A 78 8.60 0.58 -5.81
N LYS A 79 9.87 0.18 -5.86
CA LYS A 79 10.95 0.99 -6.40
C LYS A 79 11.11 0.73 -7.90
N VAL A 80 11.21 1.80 -8.68
CA VAL A 80 11.50 1.74 -10.12
C VAL A 80 12.69 2.65 -10.42
N ILE A 81 13.64 2.14 -11.20
CA ILE A 81 14.79 2.89 -11.72
C ILE A 81 14.66 2.91 -13.24
N THR A 82 14.73 4.09 -13.86
CA THR A 82 14.53 4.26 -15.30
C THR A 82 15.39 5.39 -15.86
N GLY A 83 15.53 5.44 -17.19
CA GLY A 83 16.27 6.47 -17.91
C GLY A 83 17.49 5.93 -18.65
N ASN A 84 17.97 6.72 -19.62
CA ASN A 84 19.06 6.29 -20.53
C ASN A 84 20.46 6.25 -19.87
N GLN A 85 20.59 6.78 -18.65
CA GLN A 85 21.80 6.77 -17.83
C GLN A 85 21.57 6.07 -16.48
N ALA A 86 20.45 5.43 -16.32
CA ALA A 86 20.12 4.70 -15.10
C ALA A 86 20.88 3.38 -15.03
N VAL A 87 21.27 3.01 -13.81
CA VAL A 87 21.88 1.71 -13.50
C VAL A 87 20.94 0.97 -12.56
N GLU A 88 20.44 -0.18 -12.98
CA GLU A 88 19.42 -0.91 -12.21
C GLU A 88 19.89 -1.39 -10.83
N SER A 89 21.21 -1.57 -10.67
CA SER A 89 21.83 -1.97 -9.40
C SER A 89 22.09 -0.80 -8.45
N ASP A 90 21.83 0.45 -8.85
CA ASP A 90 21.96 1.59 -7.95
C ASP A 90 21.01 1.44 -6.77
N THR A 91 21.46 1.85 -5.59
CA THR A 91 20.69 1.73 -4.35
C THR A 91 20.30 3.10 -3.81
N PHE A 92 19.12 3.15 -3.18
CA PHE A 92 18.56 4.36 -2.60
C PHE A 92 18.07 4.09 -1.18
N GLN A 93 18.07 5.10 -0.32
CA GLN A 93 17.51 5.03 1.02
C GLN A 93 16.10 5.60 0.97
N LEU A 94 15.11 4.76 1.24
CA LEU A 94 13.70 5.14 1.28
C LEU A 94 13.21 5.18 2.73
N VAL A 95 12.86 6.37 3.19
CA VAL A 95 12.29 6.60 4.53
C VAL A 95 10.78 6.42 4.47
N VAL A 96 10.28 5.44 5.18
CA VAL A 96 8.85 5.12 5.25
C VAL A 96 8.30 5.48 6.62
N THR A 97 7.11 6.08 6.63
CA THR A 97 6.35 6.41 7.84
C THR A 97 4.89 6.01 7.62
N VAL A 98 4.32 5.30 8.58
CA VAL A 98 2.87 5.08 8.65
C VAL A 98 2.33 5.86 9.85
N THR A 99 1.26 6.60 9.64
CA THR A 99 0.59 7.35 10.71
C THR A 99 -0.85 6.88 10.81
N GLY A 100 -1.15 6.20 11.88
CA GLY A 100 -2.48 5.71 12.29
C GLY A 100 -2.69 5.91 13.77
N THR A 101 -3.29 4.94 14.45
CA THR A 101 -3.50 4.99 15.89
C THR A 101 -2.17 4.98 16.64
N ALA A 102 -2.04 5.81 17.67
CA ALA A 102 -0.80 5.92 18.45
C ALA A 102 -0.40 4.58 19.08
N GLY A 103 0.85 4.15 18.84
CA GLY A 103 1.39 2.89 19.35
C GLY A 103 1.04 1.65 18.53
N GLU A 104 0.25 1.79 17.50
CA GLU A 104 -0.05 0.71 16.55
C GLU A 104 1.22 0.27 15.81
N LYS A 105 1.27 -1.03 15.49
CA LYS A 105 2.41 -1.64 14.81
C LYS A 105 1.96 -2.33 13.53
N TYR A 106 2.69 -2.05 12.47
CA TYR A 106 2.45 -2.60 11.14
C TYR A 106 3.53 -3.62 10.80
N LYS A 107 3.12 -4.80 10.35
CA LYS A 107 4.07 -5.78 9.81
C LYS A 107 4.62 -5.26 8.49
N VAL A 108 5.91 -5.42 8.27
CA VAL A 108 6.59 -4.99 7.03
C VAL A 108 7.43 -6.13 6.47
N THR A 109 7.41 -6.28 5.16
CA THR A 109 8.36 -7.13 4.44
C THR A 109 9.08 -6.34 3.35
N LEU A 110 10.35 -6.67 3.12
CA LEU A 110 11.18 -6.17 2.01
C LEU A 110 11.48 -7.36 1.09
N ASP A 111 10.97 -7.35 -0.14
CA ASP A 111 11.07 -8.48 -1.08
C ASP A 111 10.71 -9.83 -0.43
N ASN A 112 9.63 -9.86 0.34
CA ASN A 112 9.12 -10.97 1.15
C ASN A 112 9.96 -11.34 2.39
N ALA A 113 11.10 -10.71 2.63
CA ALA A 113 11.86 -10.87 3.87
C ALA A 113 11.27 -10.00 4.99
N GLU A 114 10.92 -10.62 6.13
CA GLU A 114 10.33 -9.92 7.27
C GLU A 114 11.30 -8.88 7.85
N GLN A 115 10.79 -7.70 8.14
CA GLN A 115 11.50 -6.57 8.75
C GLN A 115 10.98 -6.32 10.15
N ASN A 116 11.68 -5.48 10.91
CA ASN A 116 11.14 -4.99 12.18
C ASN A 116 9.79 -4.28 11.94
N PRO A 117 8.77 -4.53 12.78
CA PRO A 117 7.49 -3.85 12.66
C PRO A 117 7.66 -2.32 12.73
N LEU A 118 6.89 -1.61 11.91
CA LEU A 118 6.86 -0.16 11.87
C LEU A 118 5.84 0.34 12.89
N THR A 119 6.26 1.19 13.82
CA THR A 119 5.34 1.79 14.80
C THR A 119 4.72 3.06 14.21
N SER A 120 3.43 3.28 14.45
CA SER A 120 2.71 4.49 14.00
C SER A 120 3.46 5.77 14.40
N GLY A 121 3.73 6.64 13.43
CA GLY A 121 4.45 7.89 13.57
C GLY A 121 5.98 7.77 13.57
N GLU A 122 6.56 6.57 13.65
CA GLU A 122 7.99 6.36 13.57
C GLU A 122 8.47 6.23 12.13
N LYS A 123 9.75 6.56 11.91
CA LYS A 123 10.40 6.45 10.61
C LYS A 123 11.25 5.20 10.55
N ALA A 124 11.15 4.46 9.45
CA ALA A 124 12.08 3.38 9.13
C ALA A 124 12.72 3.62 7.77
N THR A 125 14.02 3.35 7.65
CA THR A 125 14.77 3.52 6.41
C THR A 125 15.07 2.16 5.81
N TYR A 126 14.75 2.00 4.53
CA TYR A 126 14.97 0.77 3.75
C TYR A 126 15.92 1.06 2.59
N THR A 127 16.91 0.18 2.41
CA THR A 127 17.77 0.20 1.22
C THR A 127 17.04 -0.51 0.08
N VAL A 128 16.79 0.21 -1.00
CA VAL A 128 16.01 -0.28 -2.13
C VAL A 128 16.77 -0.12 -3.45
N THR A 129 16.53 -1.02 -4.37
CA THR A 129 17.02 -0.99 -5.75
C THR A 129 15.88 -1.23 -6.73
N ASN A 130 16.17 -1.35 -8.03
CA ASN A 130 15.11 -1.55 -9.04
C ASN A 130 14.26 -2.78 -8.73
N ASN A 131 12.93 -2.63 -8.83
CA ASN A 131 11.90 -3.63 -8.54
C ASN A 131 11.78 -4.08 -7.06
N THR A 132 12.56 -3.53 -6.12
CA THR A 132 12.35 -3.78 -4.69
C THR A 132 10.92 -3.41 -4.29
N LYS A 133 10.30 -4.24 -3.46
CA LYS A 133 8.96 -4.04 -2.91
C LYS A 133 9.00 -3.99 -1.39
N ILE A 134 8.45 -2.92 -0.83
CA ILE A 134 8.15 -2.81 0.60
C ILE A 134 6.66 -3.08 0.74
N HIS A 135 6.30 -4.16 1.44
CA HIS A 135 4.90 -4.50 1.70
C HIS A 135 4.57 -4.20 3.17
N ILE A 136 3.57 -3.37 3.39
CA ILE A 136 3.09 -2.94 4.71
C ILE A 136 1.70 -3.52 4.88
N TYR A 137 1.49 -4.25 5.97
CA TYR A 137 0.27 -4.99 6.26
C TYR A 137 -0.48 -4.35 7.42
N GLY A 138 -1.80 -4.55 7.43
CA GLY A 138 -2.64 -4.24 8.57
C GLY A 138 -3.03 -2.77 8.71
N LEU A 139 -3.00 -2.01 7.61
CA LEU A 139 -3.47 -0.63 7.61
C LEU A 139 -4.99 -0.56 7.71
N THR A 140 -5.51 0.47 8.37
CA THR A 140 -6.93 0.73 8.50
C THR A 140 -7.34 2.02 7.78
N LYS A 141 -8.65 2.20 7.62
CA LYS A 141 -9.18 3.42 7.00
C LYS A 141 -8.77 4.65 7.81
N GLY A 142 -8.11 5.59 7.15
CA GLY A 142 -7.61 6.82 7.78
C GLY A 142 -6.11 6.81 8.04
N ASP A 143 -5.47 5.65 7.99
CA ASP A 143 -4.01 5.58 8.05
C ASP A 143 -3.38 6.29 6.86
N LYS A 144 -2.27 6.94 7.13
CA LYS A 144 -1.50 7.70 6.13
C LYS A 144 -0.16 7.05 5.92
N VAL A 145 0.20 6.81 4.67
CA VAL A 145 1.50 6.25 4.30
C VAL A 145 2.32 7.32 3.58
N GLN A 146 3.55 7.46 4.02
CA GLN A 146 4.56 8.31 3.40
C GLN A 146 5.80 7.48 3.10
N ALA A 147 6.39 7.71 1.92
CA ALA A 147 7.70 7.19 1.58
C ALA A 147 8.48 8.26 0.84
N ILE A 148 9.57 8.71 1.42
CA ILE A 148 10.43 9.76 0.85
C ILE A 148 11.84 9.21 0.70
N GLU A 149 12.41 9.38 -0.47
CA GLU A 149 13.81 9.05 -0.71
C GLU A 149 14.72 10.11 -0.08
N GLU A 150 15.75 9.68 0.61
CA GLU A 150 16.83 10.57 1.04
C GLU A 150 17.54 11.17 -0.20
N ALA A 151 18.07 12.38 -0.05
CA ALA A 151 18.73 13.05 -1.13
C ALA A 151 19.86 12.18 -1.71
N ASN A 152 19.77 11.84 -2.99
CA ASN A 152 20.80 11.11 -3.68
C ASN A 152 21.80 12.04 -4.39
N THR A 153 23.06 11.65 -4.40
CA THR A 153 24.15 12.37 -5.09
C THR A 153 24.41 11.84 -6.50
N GLN A 154 23.63 10.84 -6.95
CA GLN A 154 23.86 10.10 -8.20
C GLN A 154 23.23 10.77 -9.42
N GLY A 155 22.52 11.89 -9.23
CA GLY A 155 21.89 12.66 -10.31
C GLY A 155 20.55 12.10 -10.80
N TYR A 156 19.87 11.29 -9.99
CA TYR A 156 18.52 10.84 -10.24
C TYR A 156 17.50 11.88 -9.75
N GLN A 157 16.35 11.91 -10.44
CA GLN A 157 15.17 12.65 -10.00
C GLN A 157 14.11 11.66 -9.53
N ALA A 158 13.67 11.79 -8.29
CA ALA A 158 12.64 10.96 -7.71
C ALA A 158 11.25 11.53 -8.01
N THR A 159 10.32 10.66 -8.39
CA THR A 159 8.88 10.95 -8.49
C THR A 159 8.09 9.91 -7.72
N TYR A 160 6.90 10.27 -7.26
CA TYR A 160 6.09 9.46 -6.34
C TYR A 160 4.67 9.32 -6.85
N THR A 161 4.02 8.21 -6.56
CA THR A 161 2.56 8.10 -6.66
C THR A 161 1.91 9.22 -5.85
N THR A 162 0.83 9.80 -6.38
CA THR A 162 0.09 10.90 -5.73
C THR A 162 -0.25 10.57 -4.27
N GLY A 163 0.06 11.48 -3.37
CA GLY A 163 -0.16 11.36 -1.93
C GLY A 163 0.94 10.64 -1.16
N LEU A 164 1.82 9.88 -1.81
CA LEU A 164 2.86 9.10 -1.12
C LEU A 164 3.92 10.01 -0.47
N SER A 165 4.39 11.05 -1.14
CA SER A 165 5.38 11.99 -0.59
C SER A 165 4.80 12.92 0.46
N GLU A 166 3.51 13.21 0.40
CA GLU A 166 2.80 14.08 1.34
C GLU A 166 2.27 13.32 2.57
N GLY A 167 2.40 11.98 2.62
CA GLY A 167 1.84 11.17 3.69
C GLY A 167 0.32 11.08 3.69
N THR A 168 -0.29 11.19 2.52
CA THR A 168 -1.74 11.18 2.31
C THR A 168 -2.20 10.12 1.32
N LEU A 169 -1.35 9.09 1.08
CA LEU A 169 -1.73 7.99 0.19
C LEU A 169 -3.04 7.37 0.67
N THR A 170 -4.04 7.37 -0.20
CA THR A 170 -5.32 6.70 0.04
C THR A 170 -5.14 5.20 -0.20
N ILE A 171 -5.51 4.40 0.78
CA ILE A 171 -5.41 2.94 0.73
C ILE A 171 -6.73 2.39 0.23
N SER A 172 -6.70 1.64 -0.87
CA SER A 172 -7.88 1.00 -1.43
C SER A 172 -8.13 -0.36 -0.78
N ARG A 173 -9.36 -0.86 -0.94
CA ARG A 173 -9.84 -2.11 -0.38
C ARG A 173 -9.03 -3.34 -0.80
N ASP A 174 -8.50 -3.35 -2.02
CA ASP A 174 -7.82 -4.51 -2.61
C ASP A 174 -6.28 -4.44 -2.46
N GLY A 175 -5.80 -3.62 -1.53
CA GLY A 175 -4.39 -3.28 -1.44
C GLY A 175 -4.03 -2.16 -2.42
N SER A 176 -3.20 -1.23 -1.98
CA SER A 176 -2.74 -0.13 -2.83
C SER A 176 -1.31 -0.41 -3.28
N GLU A 177 -1.07 -0.25 -4.57
CA GLU A 177 0.30 -0.20 -5.10
C GLU A 177 0.72 1.25 -5.26
N ALA A 178 1.86 1.61 -4.68
CA ALA A 178 2.49 2.91 -4.81
C ALA A 178 3.88 2.74 -5.40
N THR A 179 4.35 3.72 -6.15
CA THR A 179 5.64 3.65 -6.84
C THR A 179 6.50 4.86 -6.49
N VAL A 180 7.76 4.60 -6.20
CA VAL A 180 8.84 5.59 -6.15
C VAL A 180 9.73 5.36 -7.36
N THR A 181 9.75 6.30 -8.30
CA THR A 181 10.50 6.19 -9.55
C THR A 181 11.68 7.14 -9.55
N ASN A 182 12.89 6.60 -9.75
CA ASN A 182 14.09 7.38 -9.99
C ASN A 182 14.43 7.39 -11.48
N THR A 183 14.49 8.58 -12.05
CA THR A 183 14.81 8.78 -13.46
C THR A 183 16.15 9.47 -13.61
N LYS A 184 17.04 8.90 -14.43
CA LYS A 184 18.31 9.53 -14.80
C LYS A 184 18.47 9.54 -16.31
N ASN A 185 18.38 10.73 -16.88
CA ASN A 185 18.56 10.94 -18.30
C ASN A 185 19.67 11.95 -18.54
N SER A 186 20.44 11.74 -19.59
CA SER A 186 21.29 12.77 -20.16
C SER A 186 20.85 13.07 -21.58
N THR A 187 20.97 14.31 -21.99
CA THR A 187 20.94 14.66 -23.41
C THR A 187 22.23 14.16 -24.04
N SER A 188 22.11 13.23 -24.98
CA SER A 188 23.29 12.80 -25.75
C SER A 188 23.92 14.01 -26.43
N PRO A 189 25.24 14.21 -26.35
CA PRO A 189 25.95 15.23 -27.13
C PRO A 189 25.61 15.16 -28.63
N THR A 190 25.32 13.94 -29.15
CA THR A 190 24.88 13.72 -30.52
C THR A 190 23.53 14.36 -30.82
N GLY A 191 22.58 14.39 -29.84
CA GLY A 191 21.29 15.07 -29.98
C GLY A 191 21.42 16.58 -30.10
N ILE A 192 22.37 17.18 -29.36
CA ILE A 192 22.70 18.62 -29.48
C ILE A 192 23.26 18.91 -30.88
N ILE A 193 24.19 18.10 -31.38
CA ILE A 193 24.76 18.25 -32.73
C ILE A 193 23.70 18.07 -33.81
N LEU A 194 22.82 17.09 -33.70
CA LEU A 194 21.72 16.87 -34.67
C LEU A 194 20.68 18.02 -34.69
N ASN A 195 20.34 18.58 -33.53
CA ASN A 195 19.33 19.65 -33.46
C ASN A 195 19.91 21.04 -33.77
N TYR A 196 21.13 21.32 -33.35
CA TYR A 196 21.75 22.65 -33.46
C TYR A 196 22.93 22.70 -34.44
N GLY A 197 23.44 21.54 -34.89
CA GLY A 197 24.56 21.45 -35.81
C GLY A 197 24.41 22.31 -37.09
N PRO A 198 23.27 22.30 -37.79
CA PRO A 198 23.03 23.15 -38.94
C PRO A 198 23.18 24.66 -38.63
N TYR A 199 22.72 25.09 -37.47
CA TYR A 199 22.81 26.49 -37.05
C TYR A 199 24.25 26.88 -36.68
N ILE A 200 24.98 26.00 -36.00
CA ILE A 200 26.40 26.20 -35.66
C ILE A 200 27.23 26.28 -36.94
N LEU A 201 26.96 25.40 -37.93
CA LEU A 201 27.62 25.41 -39.21
C LEU A 201 27.34 26.72 -39.99
N MET A 202 26.08 27.19 -40.00
CA MET A 202 25.71 28.46 -40.64
C MET A 202 26.44 29.64 -40.01
N ILE A 203 26.52 29.69 -38.71
CA ILE A 203 27.24 30.77 -37.97
C ILE A 203 28.72 30.71 -38.30
N ALA A 204 29.37 29.55 -38.36
CA ALA A 204 30.77 29.39 -38.71
C ALA A 204 31.05 29.81 -40.15
N LEU A 205 30.16 29.48 -41.11
CA LEU A 205 30.26 29.91 -42.50
C LEU A 205 30.08 31.44 -42.65
N ALA A 206 29.08 32.02 -41.96
CA ALA A 206 28.88 33.44 -41.99
C ALA A 206 30.07 34.19 -41.40
N GLY A 207 30.63 33.74 -40.30
CA GLY A 207 31.87 34.27 -39.69
C GLY A 207 33.10 34.19 -40.60
N SER A 208 33.25 33.05 -41.28
CA SER A 208 34.36 32.83 -42.24
C SER A 208 34.25 33.77 -43.44
N MET A 209 33.05 33.92 -44.01
CA MET A 209 32.80 34.85 -45.10
C MET A 209 33.04 36.31 -44.67
N ALA A 210 32.56 36.74 -43.53
CA ALA A 210 32.79 38.06 -42.98
C ALA A 210 34.30 38.35 -42.81
N ALA A 211 35.04 37.40 -42.25
CA ALA A 211 36.49 37.48 -42.10
C ALA A 211 37.19 37.59 -43.48
N PHE A 212 36.79 36.74 -44.44
CA PHE A 212 37.35 36.78 -45.81
C PHE A 212 37.11 38.12 -46.48
N PHE A 213 35.93 38.71 -46.41
CA PHE A 213 35.65 40.01 -46.99
C PHE A 213 36.40 41.14 -46.29
N PHE A 214 36.55 41.07 -44.97
CA PHE A 214 37.32 42.03 -44.19
C PHE A 214 38.81 42.02 -44.59
N PHE A 215 39.43 40.87 -44.70
CA PHE A 215 40.83 40.76 -45.13
C PHE A 215 41.02 41.12 -46.58
N LYS A 216 40.05 40.83 -47.48
CA LYS A 216 40.11 41.21 -48.89
C LYS A 216 39.98 42.69 -49.08
N ARG A 217 39.17 43.38 -48.25
CA ARG A 217 39.03 44.85 -48.27
C ARG A 217 40.34 45.53 -47.85
N ASN A 218 40.92 45.08 -46.76
CA ASN A 218 42.18 45.66 -46.25
C ASN A 218 43.39 45.47 -47.22
N ARG A 219 43.35 44.43 -48.08
CA ARG A 219 44.40 44.22 -49.13
C ARG A 219 44.25 45.16 -50.33
N LYS A 220 43.14 45.85 -50.52
CA LYS A 220 42.93 46.82 -51.61
C LYS A 220 43.28 48.24 -51.21
N GLU A 221 43.49 48.46 -49.91
CA GLU A 221 43.82 49.79 -49.36
C GLU A 221 45.32 49.89 -48.99
N ALA A 222 46.11 48.85 -49.24
CA ALA A 222 47.57 48.83 -49.14
C ALA A 222 48.18 48.70 -50.55
#